data_fad9d51bfc19d37aa3ccf41752379526
#
_entry.id   fad9d51bfc19d37aa3ccf41752379526
#
_cell.length_a   1.000
_cell.length_b   1.000
_cell.length_c   1.000
_cell.angle_alpha   90.00
_cell.angle_beta   90.00
_cell.angle_gamma   90.00
#
_symmetry.space_group_name_H-M   'P 1'
#
loop_
_entity.id
_entity.type
_entity.pdbx_description
1 polymer ?
#
loop_
_entity_poly.entity_id
_entity_poly.type
_entity_poly.pdbx_seq_one_letter_code
_entity_poly.pdbx_strand_id
1 'polypeptide(L)'
;MNYVTEKNNRVYVMGEIVSDAVFSHEIYGEGFYEFFVEIKRLSGQADILPVTLSERLIQGGMLAKGKTLCALGQFRSYNKLENGKSRLMLTVFVRELLTDIPEKNPNNILLSGYICKPPVYRTTPFNREIADVLVAVNRAYNKSDYIPCIAWGRNARFVKNLNVGDRVAISGRIQSREYQKRYSDSDVKTMTAYEVSVSKLATFESGEDFDIETEFDLYSFKDPTDVCENVAESV
;
A
#
# COMPACT_ATOMS: atom_id res chain seq x y z
N MET A 1 -14.16 -19.98 -3.23
CA MET A 1 -13.33 -18.76 -3.28
C MET A 1 -12.98 -18.41 -1.84
N ASN A 2 -11.71 -18.39 -1.48
CA ASN A 2 -11.33 -18.13 -0.08
C ASN A 2 -11.46 -16.61 0.21
N TYR A 3 -12.51 -16.22 0.89
CA TYR A 3 -12.77 -14.86 1.37
C TYR A 3 -11.63 -14.25 2.23
N VAL A 4 -10.77 -15.09 2.81
CA VAL A 4 -9.65 -14.67 3.68
C VAL A 4 -8.57 -13.85 2.93
N THR A 5 -8.37 -14.08 1.64
CA THR A 5 -7.31 -13.40 0.88
C THR A 5 -7.69 -12.00 0.37
N GLU A 6 -8.96 -11.63 0.38
CA GLU A 6 -9.40 -10.29 -0.01
C GLU A 6 -9.31 -9.29 1.15
N LYS A 7 -9.33 -9.78 2.39
CA LYS A 7 -9.31 -8.95 3.59
C LYS A 7 -7.91 -8.61 4.11
N ASN A 8 -6.86 -9.31 3.65
CA ASN A 8 -5.51 -9.16 4.20
C ASN A 8 -4.64 -8.07 3.54
N ASN A 9 -5.11 -7.47 2.45
CA ASN A 9 -4.43 -6.41 1.70
C ASN A 9 -5.47 -5.50 1.05
N ARG A 10 -5.72 -4.36 1.66
CA ARG A 10 -6.73 -3.41 1.21
C ARG A 10 -6.12 -2.03 1.12
N VAL A 11 -6.23 -1.42 -0.04
CA VAL A 11 -5.70 -0.08 -0.33
C VAL A 11 -6.84 0.80 -0.82
N TYR A 12 -6.89 2.00 -0.27
CA TYR A 12 -7.66 3.11 -0.79
C TYR A 12 -6.71 4.22 -1.21
N VAL A 13 -6.84 4.69 -2.45
CA VAL A 13 -6.07 5.82 -2.97
C VAL A 13 -6.97 6.78 -3.75
N MET A 14 -6.73 8.08 -3.54
CA MET A 14 -7.31 9.16 -4.31
C MET A 14 -6.24 10.18 -4.66
N GLY A 15 -6.08 10.50 -5.94
CA GLY A 15 -5.06 11.44 -6.38
C GLY A 15 -5.16 11.76 -7.87
N GLU A 16 -4.28 12.63 -8.34
CA GLU A 16 -4.20 13.07 -9.72
C GLU A 16 -3.33 12.12 -10.56
N ILE A 17 -3.81 11.72 -11.73
CA ILE A 17 -3.01 10.95 -12.70
C ILE A 17 -1.96 11.89 -13.29
N VAL A 18 -0.68 11.58 -13.08
CA VAL A 18 0.46 12.44 -13.48
C VAL A 18 1.28 11.89 -14.64
N SER A 19 0.94 10.71 -15.14
CA SER A 19 1.59 10.13 -16.33
C SER A 19 0.57 9.57 -17.31
N ASP A 20 1.00 9.34 -18.54
CA ASP A 20 0.21 8.56 -19.49
C ASP A 20 0.09 7.11 -19.03
N ALA A 21 -1.06 6.48 -19.34
CA ALA A 21 -1.26 5.06 -19.11
C ALA A 21 -0.57 4.25 -20.21
N VAL A 22 0.35 3.38 -19.84
CA VAL A 22 1.11 2.53 -20.75
C VAL A 22 0.66 1.09 -20.60
N PHE A 23 0.46 0.39 -21.72
CA PHE A 23 0.20 -1.04 -21.69
C PHE A 23 1.37 -1.78 -21.01
N SER A 24 1.06 -2.58 -20.00
CA SER A 24 2.05 -3.31 -19.22
C SER A 24 2.15 -4.78 -19.65
N HIS A 25 1.05 -5.50 -19.59
CA HIS A 25 1.00 -6.92 -19.90
C HIS A 25 -0.44 -7.38 -20.13
N GLU A 26 -0.59 -8.61 -20.60
CA GLU A 26 -1.87 -9.28 -20.79
C GLU A 26 -1.90 -10.61 -20.00
N ILE A 27 -3.02 -10.92 -19.38
CA ILE A 27 -3.26 -12.21 -18.70
C ILE A 27 -4.63 -12.74 -19.15
N TYR A 28 -4.65 -13.89 -19.80
CA TYR A 28 -5.86 -14.56 -20.30
C TYR A 28 -6.76 -13.66 -21.17
N GLY A 29 -6.17 -12.84 -22.05
CA GLY A 29 -6.89 -11.93 -22.93
C GLY A 29 -7.39 -10.67 -22.23
N GLU A 30 -6.95 -10.38 -21.02
CA GLU A 30 -7.23 -9.14 -20.28
C GLU A 30 -5.97 -8.27 -20.24
N GLY A 31 -6.04 -7.07 -20.80
CA GLY A 31 -4.95 -6.11 -20.83
C GLY A 31 -4.85 -5.33 -19.50
N PHE A 32 -3.61 -5.04 -19.10
CA PHE A 32 -3.32 -4.24 -17.91
C PHE A 32 -2.47 -3.03 -18.28
N TYR A 33 -2.80 -1.88 -17.69
CA TYR A 33 -2.13 -0.61 -17.92
C TYR A 33 -1.48 -0.12 -16.62
N GLU A 34 -0.30 0.49 -16.75
CA GLU A 34 0.46 1.10 -15.67
C GLU A 34 0.56 2.60 -15.87
N PHE A 35 0.40 3.36 -14.79
CA PHE A 35 0.53 4.81 -14.73
C PHE A 35 0.86 5.25 -13.31
N PHE A 36 1.12 6.55 -13.13
CA PHE A 36 1.44 7.12 -11.83
C PHE A 36 0.35 8.07 -11.37
N VAL A 37 0.06 8.00 -10.05
CA VAL A 37 -0.90 8.86 -9.36
C VAL A 37 -0.18 9.65 -8.28
N GLU A 38 -0.34 10.97 -8.29
CA GLU A 38 0.15 11.87 -7.24
C GLU A 38 -0.90 12.04 -6.16
N ILE A 39 -0.51 11.78 -4.90
CA ILE A 39 -1.35 11.92 -3.73
C ILE A 39 -0.72 12.93 -2.79
N LYS A 40 -1.38 14.07 -2.58
CA LYS A 40 -0.89 15.15 -1.71
C LYS A 40 -1.08 14.78 -0.24
N ARG A 41 -0.02 14.98 0.55
CA ARG A 41 -0.06 14.85 2.02
C ARG A 41 -0.51 16.17 2.64
N LEU A 42 -1.04 16.11 3.85
CA LEU A 42 -1.37 17.32 4.63
C LEU A 42 -0.16 18.23 4.88
N SER A 43 1.07 17.69 4.82
CA SER A 43 2.32 18.45 4.97
C SER A 43 2.72 19.24 3.71
N GLY A 44 1.96 19.15 2.62
CA GLY A 44 2.30 19.78 1.32
C GLY A 44 3.24 18.92 0.45
N GLN A 45 3.83 17.86 0.96
CA GLN A 45 4.57 16.88 0.15
C GLN A 45 3.59 15.98 -0.61
N ALA A 46 4.06 15.34 -1.68
CA ALA A 46 3.28 14.38 -2.43
C ALA A 46 3.96 13.00 -2.48
N ASP A 47 3.14 11.95 -2.57
CA ASP A 47 3.57 10.61 -2.91
C ASP A 47 3.16 10.32 -4.35
N ILE A 48 4.10 9.92 -5.20
CA ILE A 48 3.81 9.49 -6.58
C ILE A 48 3.83 7.96 -6.57
N LEU A 49 2.67 7.34 -6.75
CA LEU A 49 2.50 5.90 -6.62
C LEU A 49 2.26 5.24 -7.98
N PRO A 50 2.92 4.09 -8.26
CA PRO A 50 2.61 3.27 -9.42
C PRO A 50 1.27 2.57 -9.23
N VAL A 51 0.43 2.62 -10.26
CA VAL A 51 -0.89 2.02 -10.29
C VAL A 51 -1.00 1.09 -11.48
N THR A 52 -1.55 -0.09 -11.27
CA THR A 52 -1.89 -1.06 -12.32
C THR A 52 -3.39 -1.26 -12.34
N LEU A 53 -3.99 -1.13 -13.54
CA LEU A 53 -5.43 -1.20 -13.73
C LEU A 53 -5.76 -2.08 -14.94
N SER A 54 -6.79 -2.92 -14.78
CA SER A 54 -7.33 -3.74 -15.87
C SER A 54 -8.11 -2.90 -16.88
N GLU A 55 -7.99 -3.22 -18.16
CA GLU A 55 -8.77 -2.60 -19.24
C GLU A 55 -10.27 -2.67 -19.01
N ARG A 56 -10.78 -3.71 -18.31
CA ARG A 56 -12.20 -3.88 -18.01
C ARG A 56 -12.76 -2.76 -17.12
N LEU A 57 -11.90 -2.11 -16.36
CA LEU A 57 -12.28 -0.98 -15.49
C LEU A 57 -12.18 0.37 -16.23
N ILE A 58 -11.59 0.40 -17.45
CA ILE A 58 -11.40 1.64 -18.18
C ILE A 58 -12.70 2.05 -18.86
N GLN A 59 -13.21 3.20 -18.47
CA GLN A 59 -14.32 3.87 -19.14
C GLN A 59 -13.82 5.15 -19.81
N GLY A 60 -14.32 5.46 -20.99
CA GLY A 60 -13.86 6.52 -21.89
C GLY A 60 -13.17 7.72 -21.27
N GLY A 61 -11.87 7.87 -21.54
CA GLY A 61 -11.06 9.04 -21.19
C GLY A 61 -10.71 9.22 -19.72
N MET A 62 -11.05 8.28 -18.84
CA MET A 62 -10.82 8.43 -17.38
C MET A 62 -9.36 8.32 -16.98
N LEU A 63 -8.51 7.68 -17.78
CA LEU A 63 -7.06 7.56 -17.50
C LEU A 63 -6.24 8.71 -18.09
N ALA A 64 -6.86 9.82 -18.44
CA ALA A 64 -6.13 10.96 -18.95
C ALA A 64 -5.35 11.65 -17.82
N LYS A 65 -4.14 12.08 -18.12
CA LYS A 65 -3.31 12.91 -17.23
C LYS A 65 -4.08 14.16 -16.77
N GLY A 66 -3.97 14.51 -15.49
CA GLY A 66 -4.70 15.60 -14.85
C GLY A 66 -6.09 15.20 -14.33
N LYS A 67 -6.55 13.97 -14.57
CA LYS A 67 -7.81 13.48 -13.98
C LYS A 67 -7.58 12.90 -12.59
N THR A 68 -8.58 13.02 -11.74
CA THR A 68 -8.58 12.39 -10.42
C THR A 68 -8.95 10.93 -10.55
N LEU A 69 -8.12 10.05 -10.00
CA LEU A 69 -8.42 8.64 -9.77
C LEU A 69 -8.86 8.47 -8.33
N CYS A 70 -9.93 7.72 -8.13
CA CYS A 70 -10.36 7.24 -6.82
C CYS A 70 -10.55 5.72 -6.91
N ALA A 71 -9.81 4.95 -6.11
CA ALA A 71 -9.74 3.51 -6.30
C ALA A 71 -9.57 2.74 -5.00
N LEU A 72 -10.22 1.57 -4.96
CA LEU A 72 -9.92 0.48 -4.04
C LEU A 72 -9.07 -0.58 -4.73
N GLY A 73 -8.13 -1.17 -4.00
CA GLY A 73 -7.26 -2.19 -4.55
C GLY A 73 -6.41 -2.89 -3.52
N GLN A 74 -5.29 -3.41 -3.98
CA GLN A 74 -4.29 -4.12 -3.18
C GLN A 74 -2.89 -3.61 -3.51
N PHE A 75 -2.01 -3.52 -2.53
CA PHE A 75 -0.61 -3.20 -2.76
C PHE A 75 0.14 -4.49 -3.07
N ARG A 76 0.49 -4.68 -4.32
CA ARG A 76 1.09 -5.92 -4.83
C ARG A 76 2.56 -5.77 -5.13
N SER A 77 3.27 -6.89 -5.01
CA SER A 77 4.66 -7.00 -5.37
C SER A 77 4.89 -8.04 -6.47
N TYR A 78 5.85 -7.78 -7.36
CA TYR A 78 6.35 -8.74 -8.31
C TYR A 78 7.84 -8.51 -8.58
N ASN A 79 8.52 -9.55 -9.05
CA ASN A 79 9.92 -9.43 -9.41
C ASN A 79 10.05 -9.18 -10.91
N LYS A 80 10.75 -8.09 -11.26
CA LYS A 80 11.13 -7.76 -12.64
C LYS A 80 12.62 -8.05 -12.84
N LEU A 81 12.94 -8.77 -13.90
CA LEU A 81 14.32 -9.00 -14.29
C LEU A 81 14.81 -7.81 -15.13
N GLU A 82 15.75 -7.06 -14.60
CA GLU A 82 16.41 -5.94 -15.29
C GLU A 82 17.92 -6.16 -15.30
N ASN A 83 18.53 -6.22 -16.49
CA ASN A 83 19.99 -6.43 -16.66
C ASN A 83 20.53 -7.64 -15.86
N GLY A 84 19.81 -8.76 -15.87
CA GLY A 84 20.21 -9.98 -15.16
C GLY A 84 20.02 -9.93 -13.63
N LYS A 85 19.47 -8.85 -13.08
CA LYS A 85 19.18 -8.70 -11.64
C LYS A 85 17.67 -8.66 -11.41
N SER A 86 17.21 -9.45 -10.44
CA SER A 86 15.83 -9.39 -9.99
C SER A 86 15.61 -8.15 -9.13
N ARG A 87 14.59 -7.36 -9.48
CA ARG A 87 14.18 -6.18 -8.74
C ARG A 87 12.74 -6.33 -8.27
N LEU A 88 12.51 -6.11 -6.98
CA LEU A 88 11.16 -6.04 -6.42
C LEU A 88 10.47 -4.77 -6.92
N MET A 89 9.35 -4.96 -7.60
CA MET A 89 8.45 -3.91 -8.04
C MET A 89 7.19 -3.94 -7.19
N LEU A 90 6.65 -2.76 -6.92
CA LEU A 90 5.45 -2.57 -6.12
C LEU A 90 4.46 -1.73 -6.92
N THR A 91 3.17 -2.04 -6.81
CA THR A 91 2.10 -1.30 -7.49
C THR A 91 0.80 -1.38 -6.70
N VAL A 92 -0.01 -0.35 -6.78
CA VAL A 92 -1.41 -0.39 -6.37
C VAL A 92 -2.21 -1.07 -7.48
N PHE A 93 -2.60 -2.30 -7.26
CA PHE A 93 -3.42 -3.08 -8.19
C PHE A 93 -4.89 -2.77 -7.95
N VAL A 94 -5.49 -2.00 -8.84
CA VAL A 94 -6.88 -1.54 -8.73
C VAL A 94 -7.85 -2.70 -8.91
N ARG A 95 -8.82 -2.80 -8.02
CA ARG A 95 -9.92 -3.76 -8.05
C ARG A 95 -11.25 -3.10 -8.37
N GLU A 96 -11.42 -1.86 -7.93
CA GLU A 96 -12.64 -1.09 -8.08
C GLU A 96 -12.32 0.39 -8.21
N LEU A 97 -13.07 1.07 -9.08
CA LEU A 97 -13.04 2.52 -9.22
C LEU A 97 -14.26 3.11 -8.52
N LEU A 98 -14.03 4.18 -7.76
CA LEU A 98 -15.04 4.79 -6.94
C LEU A 98 -15.41 6.16 -7.50
N THR A 99 -16.71 6.49 -7.53
CA THR A 99 -17.22 7.74 -8.09
C THR A 99 -17.51 8.82 -7.06
N ASP A 100 -17.86 8.41 -5.83
CA ASP A 100 -18.28 9.33 -4.75
C ASP A 100 -17.55 9.02 -3.45
N ILE A 101 -16.52 9.82 -3.10
CA ILE A 101 -15.82 9.61 -1.84
C ILE A 101 -15.45 10.94 -1.17
N PRO A 102 -15.67 11.03 0.14
CA PRO A 102 -15.20 12.16 0.92
C PRO A 102 -13.67 12.19 0.98
N GLU A 103 -13.10 13.38 0.84
CA GLU A 103 -11.65 13.67 0.83
C GLU A 103 -10.91 13.34 2.15
N LYS A 104 -11.39 12.38 2.93
CA LYS A 104 -10.73 11.95 4.17
C LYS A 104 -9.74 10.84 3.87
N ASN A 105 -8.46 11.11 4.17
CA ASN A 105 -7.36 10.16 4.03
C ASN A 105 -7.19 9.57 2.61
N PRO A 106 -6.72 10.37 1.64
CA PRO A 106 -6.62 9.96 0.23
C PRO A 106 -5.59 8.84 -0.03
N ASN A 107 -4.92 8.34 1.00
CA ASN A 107 -3.91 7.29 0.94
C ASN A 107 -3.96 6.46 2.21
N ASN A 108 -4.64 5.34 2.14
CA ASN A 108 -4.78 4.43 3.27
C ASN A 108 -4.55 2.99 2.84
N ILE A 109 -3.85 2.22 3.68
CA ILE A 109 -3.57 0.81 3.47
C ILE A 109 -3.76 0.01 4.76
N LEU A 110 -4.37 -1.16 4.61
CA LEU A 110 -4.50 -2.18 5.64
C LEU A 110 -3.85 -3.46 5.15
N LEU A 111 -2.93 -4.01 5.94
CA LEU A 111 -2.23 -5.25 5.65
C LEU A 111 -2.34 -6.21 6.84
N SER A 112 -2.57 -7.49 6.56
CA SER A 112 -2.34 -8.59 7.49
C SER A 112 -1.42 -9.61 6.85
N GLY A 113 -0.32 -9.91 7.53
CA GLY A 113 0.71 -10.80 6.98
C GLY A 113 1.68 -11.26 8.05
N TYR A 114 2.83 -11.73 7.61
CA TYR A 114 3.86 -12.31 8.46
C TYR A 114 5.20 -11.59 8.29
N ILE A 115 5.92 -11.38 9.38
CA ILE A 115 7.31 -10.90 9.33
C ILE A 115 8.15 -11.93 8.60
N CYS A 116 8.77 -11.57 7.48
CA CYS A 116 9.54 -12.54 6.68
C CYS A 116 11.05 -12.35 6.74
N LYS A 117 11.52 -11.29 7.40
CA LYS A 117 12.93 -11.04 7.73
C LYS A 117 13.02 -10.37 9.09
N PRO A 118 14.12 -10.56 9.85
CA PRO A 118 14.32 -9.84 11.10
C PRO A 118 14.19 -8.33 10.88
N PRO A 119 13.38 -7.62 11.68
CA PRO A 119 13.26 -6.17 11.57
C PRO A 119 14.59 -5.47 11.79
N VAL A 120 14.87 -4.43 11.01
CA VAL A 120 16.11 -3.66 11.12
C VAL A 120 15.82 -2.33 11.81
N TYR A 121 16.10 -2.30 13.13
CA TYR A 121 15.95 -1.08 13.92
C TYR A 121 17.20 -0.20 13.81
N ARG A 122 16.98 1.10 13.65
CA ARG A 122 18.06 2.11 13.59
C ARG A 122 17.58 3.49 14.03
N THR A 123 18.50 4.36 14.40
CA THR A 123 18.23 5.76 14.67
C THR A 123 18.76 6.61 13.50
N THR A 124 17.92 7.52 13.01
CA THR A 124 18.31 8.44 11.95
C THR A 124 19.28 9.52 12.46
N PRO A 125 20.02 10.24 11.58
CA PRO A 125 20.85 11.38 11.99
C PRO A 125 20.11 12.48 12.76
N PHE A 126 18.78 12.57 12.59
CA PHE A 126 17.92 13.50 13.33
C PHE A 126 17.33 12.91 14.61
N ASN A 127 17.96 11.85 15.14
CA ASN A 127 17.57 11.15 16.36
C ASN A 127 16.13 10.59 16.36
N ARG A 128 15.63 10.19 15.17
CA ARG A 128 14.34 9.52 15.02
C ARG A 128 14.55 8.01 14.97
N GLU A 129 13.85 7.30 15.83
CA GLU A 129 13.85 5.83 15.83
C GLU A 129 13.00 5.31 14.69
N ILE A 130 13.54 4.40 13.90
CA ILE A 130 12.84 3.74 12.80
C ILE A 130 13.16 2.25 12.78
N ALA A 131 12.25 1.45 12.23
CA ALA A 131 12.49 0.05 11.93
C ALA A 131 11.97 -0.29 10.54
N ASP A 132 12.85 -0.86 9.73
CA ASP A 132 12.51 -1.42 8.42
C ASP A 132 12.00 -2.85 8.61
N VAL A 133 10.82 -3.14 8.07
CA VAL A 133 10.10 -4.39 8.21
C VAL A 133 9.71 -4.90 6.83
N LEU A 134 9.86 -6.20 6.57
CA LEU A 134 9.35 -6.82 5.36
C LEU A 134 8.22 -7.77 5.74
N VAL A 135 7.01 -7.50 5.25
CA VAL A 135 5.81 -8.27 5.52
C VAL A 135 5.44 -9.12 4.31
N ALA A 136 5.28 -10.43 4.52
CA ALA A 136 4.73 -11.34 3.53
C ALA A 136 3.21 -11.41 3.69
N VAL A 137 2.48 -10.96 2.68
CA VAL A 137 1.02 -10.96 2.63
C VAL A 137 0.55 -12.07 1.68
N ASN A 138 -0.21 -13.02 2.19
CA ASN A 138 -0.66 -14.16 1.41
C ASN A 138 -1.65 -13.75 0.32
N ARG A 139 -1.52 -14.36 -0.84
CA ARG A 139 -2.44 -14.26 -1.97
C ARG A 139 -3.04 -15.60 -2.32
N ALA A 140 -4.09 -15.59 -3.14
CA ALA A 140 -4.61 -16.80 -3.76
C ALA A 140 -3.51 -17.54 -4.53
N TYR A 141 -3.70 -18.84 -4.70
CA TYR A 141 -2.79 -19.75 -5.44
C TYR A 141 -1.39 -19.85 -4.84
N ASN A 142 -1.26 -19.84 -3.51
CA ASN A 142 0.00 -19.98 -2.76
C ASN A 142 1.08 -18.96 -3.17
N LYS A 143 0.67 -17.77 -3.56
CA LYS A 143 1.55 -16.63 -3.82
C LYS A 143 1.58 -15.70 -2.61
N SER A 144 2.61 -14.89 -2.50
CA SER A 144 2.71 -13.83 -1.49
C SER A 144 3.23 -12.55 -2.09
N ASP A 145 2.73 -11.44 -1.57
CA ASP A 145 3.29 -10.13 -1.80
C ASP A 145 4.28 -9.81 -0.67
N TYR A 146 5.44 -9.29 -1.03
CA TYR A 146 6.48 -8.87 -0.08
C TYR A 146 6.46 -7.35 0.01
N ILE A 147 5.91 -6.83 1.09
CA ILE A 147 5.64 -5.40 1.26
C ILE A 147 6.64 -4.80 2.24
N PRO A 148 7.53 -3.89 1.79
CA PRO A 148 8.37 -3.10 2.67
C PRO A 148 7.52 -2.15 3.50
N CYS A 149 7.78 -2.12 4.81
CA CYS A 149 7.12 -1.23 5.75
C CYS A 149 8.17 -0.49 6.56
N ILE A 150 7.90 0.75 6.93
CA ILE A 150 8.71 1.55 7.85
C ILE A 150 7.90 1.94 9.06
N ALA A 151 8.34 1.53 10.23
CA ALA A 151 7.76 1.88 11.51
C ALA A 151 8.57 3.01 12.17
N TRP A 152 7.89 3.89 12.92
CA TRP A 152 8.47 5.08 13.53
C TRP A 152 8.25 5.09 15.03
N GLY A 153 9.24 5.58 15.80
CA GLY A 153 9.14 5.84 17.24
C GLY A 153 8.66 4.64 18.04
N ARG A 154 7.51 4.74 18.69
CA ARG A 154 6.93 3.65 19.49
C ARG A 154 6.72 2.37 18.68
N ASN A 155 6.21 2.47 17.45
CA ASN A 155 6.03 1.30 16.59
C ASN A 155 7.39 0.68 16.21
N ALA A 156 8.44 1.47 15.98
CA ALA A 156 9.78 0.95 15.71
C ALA A 156 10.36 0.18 16.92
N ARG A 157 10.19 0.71 18.14
CA ARG A 157 10.58 0.03 19.36
C ARG A 157 9.83 -1.27 19.60
N PHE A 158 8.57 -1.33 19.24
CA PHE A 158 7.76 -2.53 19.35
C PHE A 158 8.22 -3.58 18.33
N VAL A 159 8.31 -3.20 17.05
CA VAL A 159 8.64 -4.10 15.93
C VAL A 159 10.02 -4.73 16.07
N LYS A 160 11.02 -4.03 16.64
CA LYS A 160 12.38 -4.60 16.80
C LYS A 160 12.43 -5.89 17.61
N ASN A 161 11.39 -6.17 18.41
CA ASN A 161 11.30 -7.36 19.25
C ASN A 161 10.52 -8.50 18.58
N LEU A 162 9.98 -8.28 17.37
CA LEU A 162 9.26 -9.29 16.62
C LEU A 162 10.21 -10.24 15.90
N ASN A 163 9.78 -11.48 15.75
CA ASN A 163 10.52 -12.54 15.10
C ASN A 163 9.98 -12.81 13.69
N VAL A 164 10.77 -13.49 12.89
CA VAL A 164 10.31 -14.05 11.61
C VAL A 164 9.22 -15.08 11.89
N GLY A 165 8.10 -14.95 11.18
CA GLY A 165 6.90 -15.78 11.37
C GLY A 165 5.83 -15.15 12.24
N ASP A 166 6.14 -14.08 12.99
CA ASP A 166 5.11 -13.38 13.76
C ASP A 166 4.07 -12.77 12.83
N ARG A 167 2.79 -12.97 13.18
CA ARG A 167 1.67 -12.41 12.44
C ARG A 167 1.41 -10.99 12.87
N VAL A 168 1.28 -10.09 11.89
CA VAL A 168 1.07 -8.66 12.13
C VAL A 168 -0.10 -8.14 11.29
N ALA A 169 -0.82 -7.17 11.86
CA ALA A 169 -1.70 -6.28 11.12
C ALA A 169 -1.16 -4.86 11.16
N ILE A 170 -1.22 -4.19 10.04
CA ILE A 170 -0.66 -2.86 9.84
C ILE A 170 -1.69 -1.97 9.19
N SER A 171 -1.87 -0.77 9.76
CA SER A 171 -2.56 0.34 9.11
C SER A 171 -1.56 1.46 8.85
N GLY A 172 -1.68 2.11 7.70
CA GLY A 172 -0.78 3.19 7.33
C GLY A 172 -1.10 3.81 5.98
N ARG A 173 -0.09 4.41 5.38
CA ARG A 173 -0.16 4.95 4.02
C ARG A 173 0.99 4.44 3.18
N ILE A 174 0.80 4.34 1.88
CA ILE A 174 1.87 4.06 0.92
C ILE A 174 2.64 5.36 0.69
N GLN A 175 3.97 5.31 0.76
CA GLN A 175 4.81 6.46 0.48
C GLN A 175 5.84 6.15 -0.61
N SER A 176 6.17 7.17 -1.37
CA SER A 176 7.31 7.17 -2.28
C SER A 176 8.48 7.94 -1.65
N ARG A 177 9.69 7.42 -1.78
CA ARG A 177 10.90 8.06 -1.29
C ARG A 177 12.01 7.92 -2.30
N GLU A 178 12.56 9.05 -2.71
CA GLU A 178 13.76 9.05 -3.54
C GLU A 178 15.01 8.76 -2.71
N TYR A 179 15.92 8.00 -3.30
CA TYR A 179 17.25 7.74 -2.74
C TYR A 179 18.28 7.64 -3.85
N GLN A 180 19.51 7.99 -3.53
CA GLN A 180 20.63 7.86 -4.46
C GLN A 180 21.27 6.48 -4.31
N LYS A 181 21.35 5.76 -5.42
CA LYS A 181 22.09 4.49 -5.51
C LYS A 181 23.37 4.72 -6.27
N ARG A 182 24.51 4.52 -5.58
CA ARG A 182 25.83 4.61 -6.16
C ARG A 182 26.23 3.27 -6.75
N TYR A 183 26.55 3.23 -8.02
CA TYR A 183 27.05 2.06 -8.73
C TYR A 183 28.57 2.11 -8.91
N SER A 184 29.15 3.32 -9.02
CA SER A 184 30.58 3.64 -9.00
C SER A 184 30.76 5.08 -8.48
N ASP A 185 32.01 5.55 -8.37
CA ASP A 185 32.27 6.93 -7.92
C ASP A 185 31.70 8.00 -8.86
N SER A 186 31.50 7.66 -10.13
CA SER A 186 30.95 8.55 -11.16
C SER A 186 29.50 8.22 -11.59
N ASP A 187 28.95 7.06 -11.17
CA ASP A 187 27.60 6.63 -11.55
C ASP A 187 26.69 6.57 -10.33
N VAL A 188 25.94 7.67 -10.13
CA VAL A 188 24.92 7.80 -9.07
C VAL A 188 23.55 7.97 -9.73
N LYS A 189 22.62 7.06 -9.44
CA LYS A 189 21.26 7.11 -9.97
C LYS A 189 20.27 7.40 -8.86
N THR A 190 19.37 8.34 -9.11
CA THR A 190 18.18 8.54 -8.26
C THR A 190 17.18 7.44 -8.53
N MET A 191 16.76 6.77 -7.47
CA MET A 191 15.81 5.68 -7.48
C MET A 191 14.66 6.00 -6.54
N THR A 192 13.46 5.50 -6.86
CA THR A 192 12.29 5.61 -5.97
C THR A 192 12.05 4.28 -5.27
N ALA A 193 11.93 4.34 -3.96
CA ALA A 193 11.44 3.25 -3.12
C ALA A 193 9.98 3.50 -2.77
N TYR A 194 9.18 2.44 -2.79
CA TYR A 194 7.81 2.44 -2.33
C TYR A 194 7.73 1.57 -1.09
N GLU A 195 7.09 2.08 -0.05
CA GLU A 195 7.00 1.42 1.24
C GLU A 195 5.74 1.85 1.99
N VAL A 196 5.29 1.07 2.96
CA VAL A 196 4.17 1.44 3.84
C VAL A 196 4.72 2.15 5.07
N SER A 197 4.35 3.42 5.24
CA SER A 197 4.59 4.15 6.49
C SER A 197 3.55 3.73 7.51
N VAL A 198 3.98 3.01 8.55
CA VAL A 198 3.12 2.40 9.56
C VAL A 198 2.57 3.46 10.52
N SER A 199 1.24 3.55 10.60
CA SER A 199 0.53 4.38 11.57
C SER A 199 0.12 3.60 12.81
N LYS A 200 -0.48 2.40 12.61
CA LYS A 200 -0.83 1.47 13.69
C LYS A 200 -0.31 0.08 13.35
N LEU A 201 0.02 -0.69 14.36
CA LEU A 201 0.49 -2.07 14.24
C LEU A 201 0.00 -2.88 15.43
N ALA A 202 -0.46 -4.11 15.16
CA ALA A 202 -0.86 -5.10 16.14
C ALA A 202 -0.26 -6.47 15.78
N THR A 203 -0.09 -7.35 16.78
CA THR A 203 0.33 -8.74 16.63
C THR A 203 -0.78 -9.66 17.07
N PHE A 204 -0.80 -10.88 16.56
CA PHE A 204 -1.83 -11.91 16.85
C PHE A 204 -1.19 -13.24 17.10
N GLU A 205 -1.79 -14.03 17.99
CA GLU A 205 -1.41 -15.41 18.18
C GLU A 205 -1.86 -16.28 17.00
N SER A 206 -1.18 -17.40 16.79
CA SER A 206 -1.51 -18.35 15.72
C SER A 206 -2.88 -18.96 15.99
N GLY A 207 -3.84 -18.76 15.08
CA GLY A 207 -5.20 -19.31 15.16
C GLY A 207 -6.28 -18.33 15.59
N GLU A 208 -5.94 -17.09 15.97
CA GLU A 208 -6.95 -16.05 16.16
C GLU A 208 -7.56 -15.64 14.82
N ASP A 209 -8.89 -15.69 14.73
CA ASP A 209 -9.62 -15.08 13.64
C ASP A 209 -9.54 -13.57 13.79
N PHE A 210 -8.77 -12.96 12.90
CA PHE A 210 -8.53 -11.55 12.89
C PHE A 210 -9.39 -10.88 11.81
N ASP A 211 -10.31 -10.07 12.23
CA ASP A 211 -10.97 -9.13 11.34
C ASP A 211 -10.24 -7.78 11.39
N ILE A 212 -9.48 -7.49 10.33
CA ILE A 212 -8.75 -6.22 10.17
C ILE A 212 -9.70 -5.02 10.28
N GLU A 213 -10.98 -5.21 10.02
CA GLU A 213 -12.01 -4.20 10.07
C GLU A 213 -12.44 -3.84 11.49
N THR A 214 -12.40 -4.77 12.43
CA THR A 214 -12.78 -4.52 13.82
C THR A 214 -11.65 -3.96 14.68
N GLU A 215 -10.40 -4.34 14.40
CA GLU A 215 -9.23 -3.91 15.20
C GLU A 215 -8.70 -2.51 14.83
N PHE A 216 -8.80 -2.16 13.57
CA PHE A 216 -8.47 -0.81 13.11
C PHE A 216 -9.79 -0.13 12.80
N ASP A 217 -10.26 0.72 13.72
CA ASP A 217 -11.46 1.52 13.54
C ASP A 217 -11.52 2.15 12.13
N LEU A 218 -12.31 1.52 11.27
CA LEU A 218 -12.35 1.78 9.83
C LEU A 218 -13.29 2.94 9.48
N TYR A 219 -13.43 3.92 10.36
CA TYR A 219 -14.11 5.16 9.98
C TYR A 219 -13.54 5.84 8.72
N SER A 220 -12.37 5.37 8.26
CA SER A 220 -11.79 5.80 6.99
C SER A 220 -12.32 5.05 5.76
N PHE A 221 -13.07 3.94 5.93
CA PHE A 221 -13.62 3.13 4.83
C PHE A 221 -15.13 2.87 4.96
N LYS A 222 -15.79 3.42 5.99
CA LYS A 222 -17.26 3.32 6.10
C LYS A 222 -17.92 4.25 5.11
N ASP A 223 -18.96 3.71 4.47
CA ASP A 223 -19.87 4.43 3.58
C ASP A 223 -20.46 5.64 4.32
N PRO A 224 -20.52 6.84 3.73
CA PRO A 224 -21.12 8.01 4.36
C PRO A 224 -22.60 7.83 4.73
N THR A 225 -23.27 6.81 4.21
CA THR A 225 -24.67 6.50 4.52
C THR A 225 -24.87 5.92 5.92
N ASP A 226 -23.85 5.30 6.53
CA ASP A 226 -23.93 4.69 7.87
C ASP A 226 -23.92 5.72 9.03
N VAL A 227 -23.63 6.99 8.75
CA VAL A 227 -23.51 8.03 9.80
C VAL A 227 -24.84 8.72 10.08
N CYS A 228 -25.85 8.56 9.22
CA CYS A 228 -27.15 9.26 9.36
C CYS A 228 -28.16 8.55 10.26
N GLU A 229 -27.98 7.28 10.61
CA GLU A 229 -28.98 6.55 11.41
C GLU A 229 -28.88 6.72 12.93
N ASN A 230 -27.73 7.21 13.44
CA ASN A 230 -27.51 7.32 14.90
C ASN A 230 -27.81 8.70 15.53
N VAL A 231 -28.38 9.64 14.77
CA VAL A 231 -28.75 10.98 15.29
C VAL A 231 -30.26 11.14 15.50
N ALA A 232 -31.05 10.16 15.09
CA ALA A 232 -32.54 10.26 15.16
C ALA A 232 -33.16 9.67 16.44
N GLU A 233 -32.40 9.08 17.38
CA GLU A 233 -32.96 8.50 18.62
C GLU A 233 -32.62 9.25 19.92
N SER A 234 -32.20 10.51 19.83
CA SER A 234 -32.04 11.35 21.03
C SER A 234 -32.66 12.73 20.85
N VAL A 235 -33.99 12.77 20.75
CA VAL A 235 -34.82 13.93 21.08
C VAL A 235 -36.05 13.44 21.84
#